data_feda604d02ddc8440a4f8518e29d8a4a
#
_entry.id   feda604d02ddc8440a4f8518e29d8a4a
#
_cell.length_a   1.000
_cell.length_b   1.000
_cell.length_c   1.000
_cell.angle_alpha   90.00
_cell.angle_beta   90.00
_cell.angle_gamma   90.00
#
_symmetry.space_group_name_H-M   'P 1'
#
loop_
_entity.id
_entity.type
_entity.pdbx_description
1 polymer ?
#
loop_
_entity_poly.entity_id
_entity_poly.type
_entity_poly.pdbx_seq_one_letter_code
_entity_poly.pdbx_strand_id
1 'polypeptide(L)'
;MRNKVMMREIQDKILQLKKEKNIAILAHSYQATEIQEIADITGDSFALSVKAQDLPQQTVIMCGVRFMADTIKILSPEKTVLLPVAEATCPMAEQISPERVVAFKQQYPDYKVVAYINTTTELKAVCDVCVTSSSALNIVRNLKEKNILFIPDQNLGSYIKEKCPDKNIILWDGCCPVHHAITVEECEAAKAKYPNAKVLMHPELPAKILAYADVVGSTAAILQAAANTTEDCIIGTEKTIADVLSLQFPDRKFVPLSKRLICDNMRLTNLMDVYHAINGTGGEEIQLEETLRLAAKRAIDNMIALS
;
A
#
# COMPACT_ATOMS: atom_id res chain seq x y z
N MET A 1 -1.04 -0.56 32.42
CA MET A 1 -1.11 -2.02 32.67
C MET A 1 -2.45 -2.62 32.22
N ARG A 2 -3.60 -2.17 32.73
CA ARG A 2 -4.94 -2.74 32.42
C ARG A 2 -5.26 -2.81 30.92
N ASN A 3 -4.98 -1.74 30.15
CA ASN A 3 -5.23 -1.72 28.69
C ASN A 3 -4.37 -2.73 27.92
N LYS A 4 -3.11 -2.95 28.32
CA LYS A 4 -2.25 -3.95 27.66
C LYS A 4 -2.73 -5.38 27.93
N VAL A 5 -3.24 -5.65 29.15
CA VAL A 5 -3.80 -6.98 29.49
C VAL A 5 -5.04 -7.25 28.66
N MET A 6 -5.98 -6.32 28.60
CA MET A 6 -7.20 -6.46 27.81
C MET A 6 -6.93 -6.62 26.31
N MET A 7 -5.98 -5.88 25.77
CA MET A 7 -5.55 -6.00 24.38
C MET A 7 -5.00 -7.42 24.09
N ARG A 8 -4.17 -7.96 24.98
CA ARG A 8 -3.61 -9.30 24.84
C ARG A 8 -4.70 -10.38 24.90
N GLU A 9 -5.67 -10.24 25.80
CA GLU A 9 -6.81 -11.16 25.89
C GLU A 9 -7.62 -11.21 24.57
N ILE A 10 -7.79 -10.08 23.90
CA ILE A 10 -8.49 -10.02 22.59
C ILE A 10 -7.62 -10.66 21.50
N GLN A 11 -6.33 -10.38 21.47
CA GLN A 11 -5.40 -11.01 20.54
C GLN A 11 -5.41 -12.53 20.69
N ASP A 12 -5.32 -13.05 21.91
CA ASP A 12 -5.33 -14.49 22.19
C ASP A 12 -6.64 -15.16 21.72
N LYS A 13 -7.80 -14.49 21.92
CA LYS A 13 -9.08 -14.95 21.39
C LYS A 13 -9.10 -14.98 19.86
N ILE A 14 -8.60 -13.94 19.20
CA ILE A 14 -8.50 -13.89 17.74
C ILE A 14 -7.60 -15.01 17.22
N LEU A 15 -6.43 -15.21 17.84
CA LEU A 15 -5.49 -16.26 17.47
C LEU A 15 -6.07 -17.69 17.66
N GLN A 16 -6.91 -17.88 18.68
CA GLN A 16 -7.65 -19.13 18.87
C GLN A 16 -8.71 -19.31 17.77
N LEU A 17 -9.60 -18.32 17.60
CA LEU A 17 -10.72 -18.39 16.65
C LEU A 17 -10.27 -18.58 15.21
N LYS A 18 -9.20 -17.88 14.77
CA LYS A 18 -8.70 -18.04 13.39
C LYS A 18 -8.21 -19.48 13.11
N LYS A 19 -7.64 -20.17 14.12
CA LYS A 19 -7.25 -21.58 14.01
C LYS A 19 -8.47 -22.49 13.96
N GLU A 20 -9.43 -22.30 14.86
CA GLU A 20 -10.67 -23.10 14.95
C GLU A 20 -11.48 -23.01 13.64
N LYS A 21 -11.55 -21.82 13.03
CA LYS A 21 -12.33 -21.57 11.82
C LYS A 21 -11.51 -21.69 10.53
N ASN A 22 -10.23 -22.01 10.63
CA ASN A 22 -9.28 -22.09 9.50
C ASN A 22 -9.28 -20.81 8.63
N ILE A 23 -9.11 -19.66 9.27
CA ILE A 23 -9.09 -18.32 8.64
C ILE A 23 -7.66 -17.80 8.65
N ALA A 24 -7.21 -17.18 7.54
CA ALA A 24 -5.97 -16.45 7.48
C ALA A 24 -6.20 -14.95 7.66
N ILE A 25 -5.33 -14.28 8.41
CA ILE A 25 -5.33 -12.83 8.59
C ILE A 25 -4.11 -12.24 7.88
N LEU A 26 -4.35 -11.36 6.92
CA LEU A 26 -3.33 -10.58 6.23
C LEU A 26 -3.39 -9.13 6.73
N ALA A 27 -2.23 -8.55 7.02
CA ALA A 27 -2.16 -7.17 7.48
C ALA A 27 -1.16 -6.36 6.67
N HIS A 28 -1.60 -5.18 6.19
CA HIS A 28 -0.67 -4.24 5.57
C HIS A 28 0.33 -3.70 6.59
N SER A 29 1.56 -3.44 6.17
CA SER A 29 2.65 -2.95 7.04
C SER A 29 2.35 -1.61 7.73
N TYR A 30 1.32 -0.87 7.30
CA TYR A 30 0.86 0.37 7.94
C TYR A 30 -0.21 0.15 9.01
N GLN A 31 -0.68 -1.09 9.20
CA GLN A 31 -1.59 -1.40 10.31
C GLN A 31 -0.91 -1.24 11.65
N ALA A 32 -1.69 -0.92 12.68
CA ALA A 32 -1.19 -0.85 14.06
C ALA A 32 -0.48 -2.16 14.45
N THR A 33 0.52 -2.05 15.30
CA THR A 33 1.37 -3.20 15.69
C THR A 33 0.57 -4.34 16.29
N GLU A 34 -0.47 -4.05 17.07
CA GLU A 34 -1.37 -5.05 17.65
C GLU A 34 -2.16 -5.85 16.60
N ILE A 35 -2.41 -5.27 15.41
CA ILE A 35 -3.03 -5.98 14.28
C ILE A 35 -1.97 -6.83 13.56
N GLN A 36 -0.74 -6.31 13.40
CA GLN A 36 0.34 -7.08 12.79
C GLN A 36 0.71 -8.32 13.62
N GLU A 37 0.62 -8.25 14.96
CA GLU A 37 0.90 -9.35 15.87
C GLU A 37 -0.07 -10.54 15.72
N ILE A 38 -1.31 -10.33 15.26
CA ILE A 38 -2.29 -11.41 15.03
C ILE A 38 -2.30 -11.91 13.58
N ALA A 39 -1.62 -11.21 12.67
CA ALA A 39 -1.58 -11.56 11.25
C ALA A 39 -0.74 -12.82 10.99
N ASP A 40 -1.13 -13.59 9.99
CA ASP A 40 -0.33 -14.70 9.45
C ASP A 40 0.75 -14.19 8.49
N ILE A 41 0.43 -13.11 7.76
CA ILE A 41 1.33 -12.47 6.81
C ILE A 41 1.19 -10.96 6.94
N THR A 42 2.32 -10.28 7.03
CA THR A 42 2.42 -8.81 6.89
C THR A 42 3.18 -8.45 5.61
N GLY A 43 2.87 -7.31 5.01
CA GLY A 43 3.54 -6.87 3.79
C GLY A 43 2.90 -5.64 3.15
N ASP A 44 3.35 -5.35 1.93
CA ASP A 44 2.71 -4.34 1.08
C ASP A 44 1.47 -4.91 0.35
N SER A 45 0.72 -4.02 -0.31
CA SER A 45 -0.56 -4.35 -0.93
C SER A 45 -0.47 -5.50 -1.93
N PHE A 46 0.56 -5.50 -2.80
CA PHE A 46 0.67 -6.50 -3.85
C PHE A 46 1.22 -7.83 -3.33
N ALA A 47 2.27 -7.77 -2.51
CA ALA A 47 2.85 -8.97 -1.92
C ALA A 47 1.82 -9.78 -1.13
N LEU A 48 0.94 -9.10 -0.37
CA LEU A 48 -0.17 -9.76 0.34
C LEU A 48 -1.15 -10.42 -0.61
N SER A 49 -1.50 -9.76 -1.72
CA SER A 49 -2.46 -10.31 -2.70
C SER A 49 -1.91 -11.54 -3.43
N VAL A 50 -0.63 -11.55 -3.77
CA VAL A 50 0.03 -12.71 -4.38
C VAL A 50 0.11 -13.86 -3.37
N LYS A 51 0.58 -13.59 -2.14
CA LYS A 51 0.69 -14.62 -1.10
C LYS A 51 -0.67 -15.22 -0.71
N ALA A 52 -1.75 -14.44 -0.83
CA ALA A 52 -3.10 -14.95 -0.57
C ALA A 52 -3.49 -16.11 -1.48
N GLN A 53 -2.97 -16.17 -2.71
CA GLN A 53 -3.26 -17.27 -3.66
C GLN A 53 -2.72 -18.62 -3.16
N ASP A 54 -1.57 -18.61 -2.48
CA ASP A 54 -0.89 -19.83 -2.01
C ASP A 54 -1.40 -20.31 -0.64
N LEU A 55 -2.27 -19.51 0.02
CA LEU A 55 -2.80 -19.88 1.33
C LEU A 55 -3.82 -21.03 1.21
N PRO A 56 -3.72 -22.05 2.07
CA PRO A 56 -4.69 -23.15 2.09
C PRO A 56 -6.05 -22.74 2.64
N GLN A 57 -6.13 -21.64 3.38
CA GLN A 57 -7.39 -21.13 3.95
C GLN A 57 -8.31 -20.58 2.85
N GLN A 58 -9.57 -21.00 2.89
CA GLN A 58 -10.60 -20.48 1.98
C GLN A 58 -11.08 -19.08 2.38
N THR A 59 -11.02 -18.76 3.69
CA THR A 59 -11.41 -17.44 4.21
C THR A 59 -10.16 -16.65 4.58
N VAL A 60 -10.09 -15.42 4.05
CA VAL A 60 -8.99 -14.48 4.30
C VAL A 60 -9.58 -13.18 4.83
N ILE A 61 -9.04 -12.69 5.94
CA ILE A 61 -9.34 -11.34 6.45
C ILE A 61 -8.20 -10.41 6.02
N MET A 62 -8.55 -9.32 5.32
CA MET A 62 -7.58 -8.30 4.90
C MET A 62 -7.66 -7.09 5.82
N CYS A 63 -6.72 -6.97 6.75
CA CYS A 63 -6.52 -5.76 7.57
C CYS A 63 -5.73 -4.74 6.74
N GLY A 64 -6.46 -3.79 6.16
CA GLY A 64 -5.96 -2.79 5.24
C GLY A 64 -7.10 -1.93 4.72
N VAL A 65 -6.99 -1.46 3.49
CA VAL A 65 -8.04 -0.68 2.82
C VAL A 65 -8.64 -1.46 1.65
N ARG A 66 -9.84 -1.07 1.23
CA ARG A 66 -10.72 -1.76 0.27
C ARG A 66 -9.98 -2.30 -0.97
N PHE A 67 -9.22 -1.46 -1.69
CA PHE A 67 -8.58 -1.90 -2.94
C PHE A 67 -7.63 -3.09 -2.75
N MET A 68 -7.10 -3.30 -1.53
CA MET A 68 -6.26 -4.46 -1.21
C MET A 68 -7.10 -5.73 -1.10
N ALA A 69 -8.23 -5.66 -0.41
CA ALA A 69 -9.19 -6.77 -0.32
C ALA A 69 -9.77 -7.12 -1.71
N ASP A 70 -10.12 -6.09 -2.49
CA ASP A 70 -10.53 -6.25 -3.90
C ASP A 70 -9.45 -6.97 -4.72
N THR A 71 -8.18 -6.57 -4.57
CA THR A 71 -7.07 -7.18 -5.31
C THR A 71 -6.89 -8.66 -4.96
N ILE A 72 -7.06 -9.04 -3.68
CA ILE A 72 -7.09 -10.46 -3.27
C ILE A 72 -8.25 -11.17 -3.97
N LYS A 73 -9.46 -10.60 -3.96
CA LYS A 73 -10.65 -11.18 -4.61
C LYS A 73 -10.51 -11.28 -6.13
N ILE A 74 -9.85 -10.30 -6.77
CA ILE A 74 -9.55 -10.34 -8.21
C ILE A 74 -8.65 -11.54 -8.54
N LEU A 75 -7.62 -11.80 -7.75
CA LEU A 75 -6.62 -12.84 -7.99
C LEU A 75 -7.06 -14.22 -7.48
N SER A 76 -7.89 -14.27 -6.46
CA SER A 76 -8.37 -15.49 -5.79
C SER A 76 -9.91 -15.46 -5.66
N PRO A 77 -10.65 -15.54 -6.78
CA PRO A 77 -12.11 -15.40 -6.76
C PRO A 77 -12.84 -16.49 -5.96
N GLU A 78 -12.21 -17.65 -5.79
CA GLU A 78 -12.73 -18.78 -5.01
C GLU A 78 -12.71 -18.51 -3.51
N LYS A 79 -11.86 -17.57 -3.03
CA LYS A 79 -11.74 -17.28 -1.60
C LYS A 79 -12.85 -16.35 -1.12
N THR A 80 -13.28 -16.55 0.11
CA THR A 80 -14.05 -15.57 0.88
C THR A 80 -13.09 -14.54 1.42
N VAL A 81 -13.20 -13.29 0.97
CA VAL A 81 -12.34 -12.18 1.39
C VAL A 81 -13.15 -11.22 2.25
N LEU A 82 -12.75 -11.04 3.49
CA LEU A 82 -13.40 -10.16 4.45
C LEU A 82 -12.56 -8.90 4.68
N LEU A 83 -13.21 -7.74 4.59
CA LEU A 83 -12.67 -6.44 5.00
C LEU A 83 -13.30 -6.07 6.35
N PRO A 84 -12.53 -5.96 7.46
CA PRO A 84 -13.10 -5.75 8.79
C PRO A 84 -13.91 -4.47 8.94
N VAL A 85 -13.51 -3.40 8.23
CA VAL A 85 -14.18 -2.08 8.24
C VAL A 85 -14.44 -1.65 6.80
N ALA A 86 -15.70 -1.57 6.41
CA ALA A 86 -16.13 -1.25 5.03
C ALA A 86 -15.70 0.16 4.60
N GLU A 87 -15.66 1.10 5.54
CA GLU A 87 -15.27 2.50 5.34
C GLU A 87 -13.74 2.69 5.21
N ALA A 88 -12.95 1.63 5.42
CA ALA A 88 -11.50 1.68 5.22
C ALA A 88 -11.16 1.72 3.73
N THR A 89 -11.33 2.89 3.11
CA THR A 89 -11.02 3.15 1.70
C THR A 89 -9.67 3.85 1.55
N CYS A 90 -9.26 4.15 0.31
CA CYS A 90 -8.05 4.93 0.05
C CYS A 90 -8.42 6.22 -0.69
N PRO A 91 -8.29 7.40 -0.06
CA PRO A 91 -8.65 8.66 -0.71
C PRO A 91 -7.91 8.90 -2.03
N MET A 92 -6.67 8.42 -2.18
CA MET A 92 -5.96 8.51 -3.46
C MET A 92 -6.60 7.61 -4.53
N ALA A 93 -7.03 6.41 -4.16
CA ALA A 93 -7.63 5.47 -5.10
C ALA A 93 -8.94 5.97 -5.73
N GLU A 94 -9.62 6.89 -5.06
CA GLU A 94 -10.94 7.42 -5.42
C GLU A 94 -10.88 8.77 -6.17
N GLN A 95 -9.67 9.30 -6.46
CA GLN A 95 -9.51 10.61 -7.11
C GLN A 95 -9.81 10.64 -8.60
N ILE A 96 -9.93 9.48 -9.25
CA ILE A 96 -10.18 9.38 -10.69
C ILE A 96 -11.36 8.45 -10.94
N SER A 97 -12.28 8.87 -11.80
CA SER A 97 -13.32 7.98 -12.30
C SER A 97 -12.87 7.21 -13.55
N PRO A 98 -13.36 5.98 -13.78
CA PRO A 98 -13.07 5.19 -14.97
C PRO A 98 -13.41 5.91 -16.27
N GLU A 99 -14.52 6.69 -16.30
CA GLU A 99 -15.00 7.41 -17.48
C GLU A 99 -13.96 8.44 -17.97
N ARG A 100 -13.24 9.09 -17.05
CA ARG A 100 -12.18 10.05 -17.39
C ARG A 100 -11.01 9.36 -18.05
N VAL A 101 -10.65 8.15 -17.62
CA VAL A 101 -9.59 7.35 -18.25
C VAL A 101 -10.04 6.87 -19.63
N VAL A 102 -11.30 6.42 -19.76
CA VAL A 102 -11.86 6.02 -21.06
C VAL A 102 -11.86 7.20 -22.04
N ALA A 103 -12.30 8.39 -21.62
CA ALA A 103 -12.26 9.59 -22.46
C ALA A 103 -10.82 9.98 -22.85
N PHE A 104 -9.86 9.87 -21.93
CA PHE A 104 -8.46 10.10 -22.26
C PHE A 104 -7.96 9.09 -23.32
N LYS A 105 -8.25 7.81 -23.18
CA LYS A 105 -7.84 6.78 -24.16
C LYS A 105 -8.45 7.00 -25.54
N GLN A 106 -9.67 7.52 -25.61
CA GLN A 106 -10.31 7.89 -26.88
C GLN A 106 -9.61 9.07 -27.55
N GLN A 107 -9.20 10.07 -26.78
CA GLN A 107 -8.49 11.25 -27.28
C GLN A 107 -7.03 10.97 -27.62
N TYR A 108 -6.36 10.07 -26.88
CA TYR A 108 -4.94 9.73 -26.99
C TYR A 108 -4.76 8.21 -27.11
N PRO A 109 -5.12 7.60 -28.24
CA PRO A 109 -5.15 6.13 -28.39
C PRO A 109 -3.76 5.49 -28.41
N ASP A 110 -2.70 6.27 -28.58
CA ASP A 110 -1.30 5.85 -28.54
C ASP A 110 -0.68 5.90 -27.15
N TYR A 111 -1.45 6.33 -26.13
CA TYR A 111 -1.00 6.34 -24.75
C TYR A 111 -1.35 5.03 -24.04
N LYS A 112 -0.36 4.49 -23.28
CA LYS A 112 -0.56 3.38 -22.35
C LYS A 112 -0.92 3.91 -20.97
N VAL A 113 -2.00 3.42 -20.41
CA VAL A 113 -2.42 3.80 -19.04
C VAL A 113 -1.76 2.88 -18.03
N VAL A 114 -0.82 3.44 -17.28
CA VAL A 114 -0.10 2.78 -16.17
C VAL A 114 -0.74 3.22 -14.86
N ALA A 115 -1.35 2.29 -14.15
CA ALA A 115 -2.07 2.56 -12.92
C ALA A 115 -1.30 2.05 -11.69
N TYR A 116 -1.00 2.92 -10.76
CA TYR A 116 -0.60 2.48 -9.42
C TYR A 116 -1.71 1.59 -8.83
N ILE A 117 -1.35 0.50 -8.17
CA ILE A 117 -2.31 -0.50 -7.68
C ILE A 117 -3.33 0.07 -6.67
N ASN A 118 -2.99 1.22 -6.08
CA ASN A 118 -3.87 2.00 -5.19
C ASN A 118 -4.95 2.71 -6.01
N THR A 119 -5.82 1.93 -6.65
CA THR A 119 -6.96 2.36 -7.46
C THR A 119 -8.14 1.42 -7.23
N THR A 120 -9.36 1.86 -7.56
CA THR A 120 -10.56 1.02 -7.47
C THR A 120 -10.54 -0.11 -8.51
N THR A 121 -11.37 -1.11 -8.31
CA THR A 121 -11.52 -2.24 -9.25
C THR A 121 -12.00 -1.76 -10.62
N GLU A 122 -12.96 -0.82 -10.65
CA GLU A 122 -13.51 -0.21 -11.86
C GLU A 122 -12.43 0.54 -12.65
N LEU A 123 -11.54 1.25 -11.92
CA LEU A 123 -10.44 1.96 -12.55
C LEU A 123 -9.40 0.99 -13.14
N LYS A 124 -9.05 -0.08 -12.41
CA LYS A 124 -8.17 -1.14 -12.91
C LYS A 124 -8.71 -1.77 -14.21
N ALA A 125 -10.03 -1.93 -14.32
CA ALA A 125 -10.69 -2.56 -15.46
C ALA A 125 -10.50 -1.80 -16.78
N VAL A 126 -10.26 -0.48 -16.72
CA VAL A 126 -10.03 0.38 -17.90
C VAL A 126 -8.56 0.72 -18.12
N CYS A 127 -7.66 0.30 -17.23
CA CYS A 127 -6.21 0.51 -17.33
C CYS A 127 -5.53 -0.61 -18.12
N ASP A 128 -4.31 -0.33 -18.59
CA ASP A 128 -3.55 -1.29 -19.40
C ASP A 128 -2.60 -2.14 -18.56
N VAL A 129 -1.99 -1.56 -17.54
CA VAL A 129 -1.09 -2.26 -16.62
C VAL A 129 -1.12 -1.60 -15.24
N CYS A 130 -1.18 -2.42 -14.19
CA CYS A 130 -0.95 -1.96 -12.83
C CYS A 130 0.55 -1.93 -12.50
N VAL A 131 0.93 -1.12 -11.54
CA VAL A 131 2.28 -1.07 -10.96
C VAL A 131 2.20 -0.89 -9.45
N THR A 132 3.27 -1.24 -8.76
CA THR A 132 3.48 -0.91 -7.34
C THR A 132 4.64 0.05 -7.21
N SER A 133 4.84 0.65 -6.04
CA SER A 133 6.04 1.46 -5.79
C SER A 133 7.36 0.69 -5.97
N SER A 134 7.33 -0.64 -5.84
CA SER A 134 8.49 -1.50 -6.08
C SER A 134 8.70 -1.88 -7.54
N SER A 135 7.64 -2.03 -8.33
CA SER A 135 7.72 -2.51 -9.72
C SER A 135 7.63 -1.40 -10.77
N ALA A 136 7.10 -0.22 -10.43
CA ALA A 136 6.77 0.84 -11.38
C ALA A 136 7.95 1.25 -12.27
N LEU A 137 9.13 1.44 -11.68
CA LEU A 137 10.31 1.86 -12.43
C LEU A 137 10.73 0.80 -13.46
N ASN A 138 10.76 -0.47 -13.04
CA ASN A 138 11.15 -1.58 -13.90
C ASN A 138 10.13 -1.76 -15.04
N ILE A 139 8.84 -1.79 -14.70
CA ILE A 139 7.77 -1.96 -15.70
C ILE A 139 7.79 -0.81 -16.71
N VAL A 140 7.83 0.45 -16.28
CA VAL A 140 7.83 1.60 -17.18
C VAL A 140 9.04 1.61 -18.10
N ARG A 141 10.22 1.24 -17.62
CA ARG A 141 11.43 1.09 -18.47
C ARG A 141 11.26 0.03 -19.54
N ASN A 142 10.64 -1.09 -19.19
CA ASN A 142 10.49 -2.25 -20.06
C ASN A 142 9.29 -2.16 -21.02
N LEU A 143 8.33 -1.25 -20.79
CA LEU A 143 7.26 -0.99 -21.73
C LEU A 143 7.80 -0.55 -23.10
N LYS A 144 7.25 -1.12 -24.18
CA LYS A 144 7.60 -0.72 -25.54
C LYS A 144 7.07 0.66 -25.91
N GLU A 145 5.92 1.00 -25.35
CA GLU A 145 5.26 2.28 -25.58
C GLU A 145 6.05 3.42 -24.93
N LYS A 146 6.16 4.52 -25.67
CA LYS A 146 6.81 5.75 -25.18
C LYS A 146 5.85 6.67 -24.47
N ASN A 147 4.60 6.72 -24.93
CA ASN A 147 3.56 7.59 -24.42
C ASN A 147 2.82 6.88 -23.27
N ILE A 148 2.83 7.47 -22.09
CA ILE A 148 2.29 6.89 -20.86
C ILE A 148 1.44 7.92 -20.15
N LEU A 149 0.21 7.55 -19.76
CA LEU A 149 -0.54 8.22 -18.72
C LEU A 149 -0.30 7.49 -17.40
N PHE A 150 0.30 8.15 -16.43
CA PHE A 150 0.53 7.59 -15.09
C PHE A 150 -0.54 8.09 -14.11
N ILE A 151 -1.24 7.18 -13.45
CA ILE A 151 -2.34 7.45 -12.52
C ILE A 151 -2.19 6.62 -11.24
N PRO A 152 -2.85 6.98 -10.12
CA PRO A 152 -3.41 8.29 -9.78
C PRO A 152 -2.37 9.23 -9.18
N ASP A 153 -1.22 8.73 -8.69
CA ASP A 153 -0.25 9.47 -7.87
C ASP A 153 0.78 10.22 -8.72
N GLN A 154 0.66 11.57 -8.73
CA GLN A 154 1.60 12.43 -9.44
C GLN A 154 3.02 12.41 -8.85
N ASN A 155 3.18 12.15 -7.56
CA ASN A 155 4.49 12.16 -6.92
C ASN A 155 5.29 10.91 -7.32
N LEU A 156 4.69 9.73 -7.17
CA LEU A 156 5.28 8.49 -7.68
C LEU A 156 5.52 8.60 -9.19
N GLY A 157 4.54 9.12 -9.94
CA GLY A 157 4.68 9.35 -11.38
C GLY A 157 5.81 10.32 -11.74
N SER A 158 6.01 11.39 -10.96
CA SER A 158 7.13 12.34 -11.14
C SER A 158 8.49 11.66 -10.90
N TYR A 159 8.59 10.86 -9.86
CA TYR A 159 9.79 10.07 -9.57
C TYR A 159 10.12 9.12 -10.74
N ILE A 160 9.10 8.40 -11.26
CA ILE A 160 9.28 7.50 -12.41
C ILE A 160 9.67 8.29 -13.68
N LYS A 161 9.01 9.42 -13.94
CA LYS A 161 9.30 10.29 -15.10
C LYS A 161 10.73 10.79 -15.10
N GLU A 162 11.26 11.20 -13.94
CA GLU A 162 12.67 11.60 -13.80
C GLU A 162 13.63 10.47 -14.14
N LYS A 163 13.31 9.23 -13.73
CA LYS A 163 14.15 8.05 -13.97
C LYS A 163 13.98 7.41 -15.36
N CYS A 164 13.00 7.86 -16.14
CA CYS A 164 12.68 7.36 -17.49
C CYS A 164 12.58 8.53 -18.49
N PRO A 165 13.66 9.26 -18.75
CA PRO A 165 13.64 10.47 -19.59
C PRO A 165 13.34 10.18 -21.08
N ASP A 166 13.44 8.94 -21.50
CA ASP A 166 13.10 8.45 -22.84
C ASP A 166 11.59 8.21 -23.03
N LYS A 167 10.80 8.28 -21.96
CA LYS A 167 9.34 8.12 -21.97
C LYS A 167 8.64 9.47 -21.91
N ASN A 168 7.57 9.61 -22.66
CA ASN A 168 6.67 10.77 -22.60
C ASN A 168 5.56 10.46 -21.61
N ILE A 169 5.76 10.86 -20.34
CA ILE A 169 4.83 10.55 -19.25
C ILE A 169 3.98 11.77 -18.92
N ILE A 170 2.67 11.63 -19.13
CA ILE A 170 1.65 12.54 -18.58
C ILE A 170 1.29 12.05 -17.19
N LEU A 171 1.26 12.96 -16.23
CA LEU A 171 0.88 12.69 -14.86
C LEU A 171 -0.57 13.13 -14.63
N TRP A 172 -1.33 12.29 -13.95
CA TRP A 172 -2.63 12.70 -13.44
C TRP A 172 -2.44 13.63 -12.23
N ASP A 173 -3.35 14.58 -12.06
CA ASP A 173 -3.33 15.52 -10.93
C ASP A 173 -4.03 14.89 -9.71
N GLY A 174 -3.40 13.85 -9.15
CA GLY A 174 -3.83 13.16 -7.95
C GLY A 174 -2.62 12.79 -7.10
N CYS A 175 -2.83 12.54 -5.81
CA CYS A 175 -1.75 12.18 -4.89
C CYS A 175 -2.26 11.54 -3.60
N CYS A 176 -1.35 10.88 -2.87
CA CYS A 176 -1.61 10.48 -1.49
C CYS A 176 -1.65 11.73 -0.58
N PRO A 177 -2.80 12.08 0.04
CA PRO A 177 -2.90 13.28 0.86
C PRO A 177 -1.95 13.28 2.06
N VAL A 178 -1.63 12.10 2.60
CA VAL A 178 -0.73 11.95 3.75
C VAL A 178 0.70 12.29 3.36
N HIS A 179 1.21 11.71 2.27
CA HIS A 179 2.57 11.97 1.82
C HIS A 179 2.72 13.36 1.19
N HIS A 180 1.74 13.78 0.39
CA HIS A 180 1.79 15.06 -0.32
C HIS A 180 1.80 16.27 0.63
N ALA A 181 1.22 16.14 1.83
CA ALA A 181 1.13 17.21 2.82
C ALA A 181 2.46 17.55 3.53
N ILE A 182 3.51 16.74 3.35
CA ILE A 182 4.81 16.96 4.02
C ILE A 182 5.53 18.18 3.44
N THR A 183 6.12 18.98 4.32
CA THR A 183 6.78 20.24 3.95
C THR A 183 8.30 20.15 4.06
N VAL A 184 8.99 21.08 3.42
CA VAL A 184 10.45 21.22 3.47
C VAL A 184 10.91 21.52 4.90
N GLU A 185 10.17 22.38 5.61
CA GLU A 185 10.49 22.77 6.98
C GLU A 185 10.48 21.57 7.93
N GLU A 186 9.57 20.59 7.70
CA GLU A 186 9.53 19.33 8.48
C GLU A 186 10.77 18.47 8.21
N CYS A 187 11.21 18.40 6.95
CA CYS A 187 12.44 17.68 6.58
C CYS A 187 13.68 18.32 7.23
N GLU A 188 13.80 19.64 7.14
CA GLU A 188 14.90 20.39 7.73
C GLU A 188 14.92 20.24 9.25
N ALA A 189 13.77 20.34 9.92
CA ALA A 189 13.65 20.15 11.35
C ALA A 189 14.03 18.72 11.77
N ALA A 190 13.61 17.70 11.01
CA ALA A 190 13.99 16.32 11.31
C ALA A 190 15.50 16.11 11.13
N LYS A 191 16.11 16.59 10.05
CA LYS A 191 17.56 16.50 9.81
C LYS A 191 18.37 17.29 10.82
N ALA A 192 17.93 18.49 11.22
CA ALA A 192 18.58 19.27 12.26
C ALA A 192 18.58 18.55 13.61
N LYS A 193 17.50 17.84 13.94
CA LYS A 193 17.38 17.08 15.17
C LYS A 193 18.18 15.76 15.16
N TYR A 194 18.33 15.15 13.98
CA TYR A 194 19.02 13.87 13.79
C TYR A 194 20.02 13.97 12.63
N PRO A 195 21.10 14.77 12.77
CA PRO A 195 21.97 15.15 11.66
C PRO A 195 22.73 13.98 11.03
N ASN A 196 22.96 12.91 11.79
CA ASN A 196 23.68 11.70 11.34
C ASN A 196 22.73 10.55 10.94
N ALA A 197 21.41 10.75 11.01
CA ALA A 197 20.47 9.71 10.67
C ALA A 197 20.31 9.60 9.16
N LYS A 198 20.24 8.37 8.65
CA LYS A 198 19.94 8.08 7.25
C LYS A 198 18.49 8.33 6.94
N VAL A 199 18.22 9.02 5.85
CA VAL A 199 16.86 9.42 5.45
C VAL A 199 16.31 8.46 4.40
N LEU A 200 15.29 7.70 4.77
CA LEU A 200 14.66 6.68 3.91
C LEU A 200 13.24 7.13 3.58
N MET A 201 12.93 7.32 2.29
CA MET A 201 11.67 7.94 1.87
C MET A 201 10.91 7.13 0.83
N HIS A 202 9.58 7.20 0.91
CA HIS A 202 8.68 6.62 -0.07
C HIS A 202 8.45 7.59 -1.25
N PRO A 203 8.40 7.11 -2.51
CA PRO A 203 8.27 7.97 -3.70
C PRO A 203 6.90 8.65 -3.86
N GLU A 204 5.93 8.41 -2.99
CA GLU A 204 4.70 9.21 -2.89
C GLU A 204 4.92 10.60 -2.27
N LEU A 205 6.10 10.88 -1.72
CA LEU A 205 6.47 12.22 -1.25
C LEU A 205 6.78 13.13 -2.45
N PRO A 206 6.48 14.45 -2.36
CA PRO A 206 6.82 15.41 -3.40
C PRO A 206 8.31 15.43 -3.72
N ALA A 207 8.68 15.69 -4.98
CA ALA A 207 10.07 15.70 -5.45
C ALA A 207 10.98 16.61 -4.60
N LYS A 208 10.49 17.79 -4.17
CA LYS A 208 11.22 18.71 -3.27
C LYS A 208 11.56 18.11 -1.91
N ILE A 209 10.76 17.14 -1.45
CA ILE A 209 10.97 16.40 -0.20
C ILE A 209 11.94 15.25 -0.45
N LEU A 210 11.77 14.52 -1.56
CA LEU A 210 12.67 13.42 -1.95
C LEU A 210 14.12 13.86 -2.14
N ALA A 211 14.37 15.16 -2.42
CA ALA A 211 15.72 15.73 -2.50
C ALA A 211 16.52 15.62 -1.18
N TYR A 212 15.85 15.40 -0.05
CA TYR A 212 16.49 15.17 1.25
C TYR A 212 16.79 13.70 1.56
N ALA A 213 16.36 12.76 0.69
CA ALA A 213 16.49 11.34 0.93
C ALA A 213 17.88 10.80 0.59
N ASP A 214 18.40 9.91 1.43
CA ASP A 214 19.55 9.06 1.09
C ASP A 214 19.11 7.82 0.29
N VAL A 215 17.89 7.34 0.56
CA VAL A 215 17.27 6.23 -0.19
C VAL A 215 15.81 6.56 -0.48
N VAL A 216 15.40 6.43 -1.74
CA VAL A 216 14.01 6.49 -2.17
C VAL A 216 13.59 5.10 -2.64
N GLY A 217 12.51 4.58 -2.09
CA GLY A 217 12.03 3.25 -2.46
C GLY A 217 10.67 2.88 -1.85
N SER A 218 10.16 1.72 -2.24
CA SER A 218 8.93 1.15 -1.68
C SER A 218 9.06 0.90 -0.18
N THR A 219 7.94 0.62 0.49
CA THR A 219 7.93 0.24 1.91
C THR A 219 8.88 -0.93 2.18
N ALA A 220 8.89 -1.96 1.31
CA ALA A 220 9.81 -3.09 1.43
C ALA A 220 11.28 -2.65 1.29
N ALA A 221 11.58 -1.75 0.34
CA ALA A 221 12.93 -1.22 0.16
C ALA A 221 13.39 -0.37 1.36
N ILE A 222 12.49 0.41 1.97
CA ILE A 222 12.77 1.17 3.19
C ILE A 222 13.10 0.22 4.34
N LEU A 223 12.28 -0.82 4.56
CA LEU A 223 12.53 -1.82 5.59
C LEU A 223 13.87 -2.53 5.39
N GLN A 224 14.17 -2.93 4.15
CA GLN A 224 15.46 -3.56 3.81
C GLN A 224 16.64 -2.61 4.01
N ALA A 225 16.55 -1.36 3.56
CA ALA A 225 17.60 -0.35 3.75
C ALA A 225 17.84 -0.07 5.24
N ALA A 226 16.77 0.02 6.04
CA ALA A 226 16.85 0.17 7.49
C ALA A 226 17.51 -1.04 8.16
N ALA A 227 17.19 -2.27 7.72
CA ALA A 227 17.82 -3.49 8.27
C ALA A 227 19.31 -3.58 7.93
N ASN A 228 19.73 -3.08 6.77
CA ASN A 228 21.11 -3.18 6.26
C ASN A 228 22.04 -2.03 6.68
N THR A 229 21.58 -1.08 7.49
CA THR A 229 22.44 -0.03 8.07
C THR A 229 22.58 -0.19 9.56
N THR A 230 23.64 0.38 10.13
CA THR A 230 23.83 0.49 11.58
C THR A 230 23.45 1.87 12.12
N GLU A 231 23.11 2.80 11.23
CA GLU A 231 22.77 4.18 11.56
C GLU A 231 21.34 4.31 12.07
N ASP A 232 21.08 5.35 12.85
CA ASP A 232 19.71 5.83 13.12
C ASP A 232 19.03 6.21 11.80
N CYS A 233 17.71 6.10 11.70
CA CYS A 233 17.00 6.41 10.45
C CYS A 233 15.84 7.38 10.66
N ILE A 234 15.69 8.31 9.74
CA ILE A 234 14.47 9.11 9.55
C ILE A 234 13.62 8.42 8.49
N ILE A 235 12.40 8.08 8.84
CA ILE A 235 11.47 7.32 7.99
C ILE A 235 10.44 8.26 7.37
N GLY A 236 10.53 8.43 6.06
CA GLY A 236 9.65 9.26 5.24
C GLY A 236 8.54 8.46 4.60
N THR A 237 7.75 7.76 5.41
CA THR A 237 6.49 7.12 5.05
C THR A 237 5.61 6.98 6.30
N GLU A 238 4.49 6.27 6.23
CA GLU A 238 3.57 6.06 7.34
C GLU A 238 4.31 5.60 8.59
N LYS A 239 4.01 6.27 9.73
CA LYS A 239 4.82 6.18 10.96
C LYS A 239 4.95 4.78 11.55
N THR A 240 3.98 3.87 11.29
CA THR A 240 4.05 2.49 11.81
C THR A 240 5.33 1.79 11.36
N ILE A 241 5.89 2.16 10.22
CA ILE A 241 7.17 1.60 9.76
C ILE A 241 8.30 1.96 10.74
N ALA A 242 8.34 3.19 11.25
CA ALA A 242 9.30 3.57 12.27
C ALA A 242 9.05 2.83 13.61
N ASP A 243 7.77 2.66 13.99
CA ASP A 243 7.38 1.95 15.21
C ASP A 243 7.82 0.47 15.14
N VAL A 244 7.55 -0.22 14.02
CA VAL A 244 7.95 -1.63 13.79
C VAL A 244 9.47 -1.79 13.79
N LEU A 245 10.20 -0.92 13.09
CA LEU A 245 11.66 -0.95 13.08
C LEU A 245 12.26 -0.72 14.47
N SER A 246 11.66 0.16 15.28
CA SER A 246 12.10 0.40 16.66
C SER A 246 11.89 -0.83 17.55
N LEU A 247 10.87 -1.64 17.30
CA LEU A 247 10.66 -2.91 18.00
C LEU A 247 11.65 -3.99 17.55
N GLN A 248 11.97 -4.03 16.26
CA GLN A 248 12.90 -5.02 15.69
C GLN A 248 14.36 -4.73 16.04
N PHE A 249 14.72 -3.47 16.15
CA PHE A 249 16.10 -3.00 16.38
C PHE A 249 16.17 -2.00 17.54
N PRO A 250 16.02 -2.46 18.80
CA PRO A 250 15.89 -1.58 19.97
C PRO A 250 17.13 -0.72 20.28
N ASP A 251 18.28 -1.10 19.75
CA ASP A 251 19.55 -0.37 19.95
C ASP A 251 19.73 0.81 18.98
N ARG A 252 18.80 1.02 18.05
CA ARG A 252 18.81 2.09 17.04
C ARG A 252 17.55 2.95 17.12
N LYS A 253 17.64 4.17 16.64
CA LYS A 253 16.50 5.08 16.57
C LYS A 253 15.91 5.10 15.18
N PHE A 254 14.61 4.87 15.11
CA PHE A 254 13.81 5.04 13.91
C PHE A 254 12.75 6.08 14.21
N VAL A 255 12.85 7.22 13.54
CA VAL A 255 11.95 8.35 13.79
C VAL A 255 11.16 8.69 12.54
N PRO A 256 9.85 8.94 12.63
CA PRO A 256 9.10 9.40 11.48
C PRO A 256 9.60 10.79 11.06
N LEU A 257 9.68 11.04 9.76
CA LEU A 257 10.03 12.34 9.18
C LEU A 257 9.10 13.46 9.70
N SER A 258 7.81 13.14 9.81
CA SER A 258 6.79 14.02 10.36
C SER A 258 5.78 13.23 11.19
N LYS A 259 5.21 13.89 12.20
CA LYS A 259 4.09 13.36 12.99
C LYS A 259 2.79 13.26 12.16
N ARG A 260 2.72 13.93 11.02
CA ARG A 260 1.57 13.90 10.10
C ARG A 260 1.56 12.69 9.16
N LEU A 261 2.64 11.91 9.10
CA LEU A 261 2.70 10.67 8.33
C LEU A 261 1.89 9.56 9.02
N ILE A 262 0.60 9.78 9.12
CA ILE A 262 -0.39 8.87 9.68
C ILE A 262 -1.51 8.71 8.67
N CYS A 263 -1.80 7.48 8.27
CA CYS A 263 -2.93 7.17 7.41
C CYS A 263 -4.12 6.74 8.26
N ASP A 264 -5.07 7.66 8.48
CA ASP A 264 -6.26 7.39 9.31
C ASP A 264 -7.07 6.23 8.74
N ASN A 265 -7.20 6.11 7.42
CA ASN A 265 -7.93 5.01 6.79
C ASN A 265 -7.32 3.63 7.08
N MET A 266 -5.98 3.53 7.11
CA MET A 266 -5.29 2.29 7.53
C MET A 266 -5.50 1.97 9.02
N ARG A 267 -5.86 2.97 9.83
CA ARG A 267 -6.04 2.83 11.28
C ARG A 267 -7.49 2.66 11.71
N LEU A 268 -8.42 2.62 10.76
CA LEU A 268 -9.83 2.34 11.06
C LEU A 268 -10.00 0.93 11.63
N THR A 269 -9.29 -0.05 11.07
CA THR A 269 -9.35 -1.43 11.56
C THR A 269 -8.68 -1.56 12.93
N ASN A 270 -9.42 -2.05 13.91
CA ASN A 270 -8.94 -2.39 15.24
C ASN A 270 -9.17 -3.88 15.57
N LEU A 271 -8.66 -4.36 16.71
CA LEU A 271 -8.79 -5.77 17.11
C LEU A 271 -10.24 -6.25 17.23
N MET A 272 -11.16 -5.38 17.67
CA MET A 272 -12.57 -5.76 17.79
C MET A 272 -13.22 -5.94 16.43
N ASP A 273 -12.86 -5.12 15.42
CA ASP A 273 -13.37 -5.28 14.05
C ASP A 273 -12.92 -6.63 13.47
N VAL A 274 -11.66 -7.02 13.69
CA VAL A 274 -11.16 -8.34 13.28
C VAL A 274 -11.90 -9.46 14.04
N TYR A 275 -12.11 -9.31 15.33
CA TYR A 275 -12.88 -10.28 16.14
C TYR A 275 -14.30 -10.45 15.62
N HIS A 276 -14.98 -9.35 15.29
CA HIS A 276 -16.33 -9.38 14.71
C HIS A 276 -16.36 -10.01 13.31
N ALA A 277 -15.39 -9.68 12.46
CA ALA A 277 -15.26 -10.28 11.12
C ALA A 277 -15.08 -11.81 11.21
N ILE A 278 -14.22 -12.31 12.12
CA ILE A 278 -14.04 -13.77 12.34
C ILE A 278 -15.34 -14.43 12.77
N ASN A 279 -16.15 -13.76 13.58
CA ASN A 279 -17.41 -14.32 14.11
C ASN A 279 -18.62 -14.11 13.18
N GLY A 280 -18.44 -13.43 12.04
CA GLY A 280 -19.55 -13.12 11.12
C GLY A 280 -20.58 -12.13 11.71
N THR A 281 -20.15 -11.31 12.67
CA THR A 281 -20.97 -10.28 13.33
C THR A 281 -20.57 -8.86 12.92
N GLY A 282 -19.64 -8.73 11.98
CA GLY A 282 -19.15 -7.48 11.41
C GLY A 282 -18.24 -7.73 10.23
N GLY A 283 -17.75 -6.63 9.63
CA GLY A 283 -16.99 -6.68 8.40
C GLY A 283 -17.87 -6.82 7.15
N GLU A 284 -17.22 -6.72 6.00
CA GLU A 284 -17.86 -6.85 4.68
C GLU A 284 -17.16 -7.97 3.90
N GLU A 285 -17.94 -8.87 3.28
CA GLU A 285 -17.39 -9.80 2.30
C GLU A 285 -17.29 -9.10 0.95
N ILE A 286 -16.09 -9.13 0.36
CA ILE A 286 -15.85 -8.55 -0.96
C ILE A 286 -16.50 -9.40 -2.02
N GLN A 287 -17.42 -8.79 -2.76
CA GLN A 287 -18.10 -9.36 -3.93
C GLN A 287 -17.78 -8.53 -5.16
N LEU A 288 -17.35 -9.17 -6.22
CA LEU A 288 -17.05 -8.54 -7.51
C LEU A 288 -17.85 -9.21 -8.62
N GLU A 289 -18.45 -8.39 -9.47
CA GLU A 289 -19.07 -8.89 -10.68
C GLU A 289 -17.98 -9.51 -11.59
N GLU A 290 -18.23 -10.69 -12.17
CA GLU A 290 -17.21 -11.50 -12.84
C GLU A 290 -16.61 -10.80 -14.06
N THR A 291 -17.41 -10.08 -14.84
CA THR A 291 -16.92 -9.32 -16.01
C THR A 291 -15.98 -8.19 -15.58
N LEU A 292 -16.35 -7.47 -14.51
CA LEU A 292 -15.52 -6.42 -13.92
C LEU A 292 -14.20 -7.01 -13.34
N ARG A 293 -14.31 -8.11 -12.61
CA ARG A 293 -13.16 -8.81 -12.04
C ARG A 293 -12.15 -9.22 -13.10
N LEU A 294 -12.63 -9.85 -14.19
CA LEU A 294 -11.78 -10.29 -15.31
C LEU A 294 -11.14 -9.10 -16.04
N ALA A 295 -11.87 -7.99 -16.20
CA ALA A 295 -11.33 -6.79 -16.81
C ALA A 295 -10.22 -6.18 -15.94
N ALA A 296 -10.41 -6.07 -14.63
CA ALA A 296 -9.41 -5.58 -13.70
C ALA A 296 -8.19 -6.51 -13.58
N LYS A 297 -8.42 -7.83 -13.62
CA LYS A 297 -7.37 -8.84 -13.58
C LYS A 297 -6.34 -8.67 -14.69
N ARG A 298 -6.75 -8.29 -15.90
CA ARG A 298 -5.82 -8.09 -17.03
C ARG A 298 -4.72 -7.08 -16.72
N ALA A 299 -5.05 -5.97 -16.09
CA ALA A 299 -4.05 -4.95 -15.73
C ALA A 299 -3.07 -5.45 -14.66
N ILE A 300 -3.54 -6.31 -13.75
CA ILE A 300 -2.70 -6.95 -12.73
C ILE A 300 -1.84 -8.05 -13.34
N ASP A 301 -2.39 -8.90 -14.21
CA ASP A 301 -1.63 -9.94 -14.93
C ASP A 301 -0.50 -9.32 -15.77
N ASN A 302 -0.78 -8.19 -16.43
CA ASN A 302 0.25 -7.45 -17.17
C ASN A 302 1.36 -6.92 -16.24
N MET A 303 1.01 -6.49 -15.02
CA MET A 303 2.01 -6.11 -14.01
C MET A 303 2.89 -7.32 -13.65
N ILE A 304 2.30 -8.47 -13.38
CA ILE A 304 3.04 -9.70 -13.01
C ILE A 304 3.97 -10.13 -14.15
N ALA A 305 3.49 -10.07 -15.39
CA ALA A 305 4.27 -10.49 -16.57
C ALA A 305 5.44 -9.55 -16.89
N LEU A 306 5.40 -8.28 -16.44
CA LEU A 306 6.39 -7.24 -16.72
C LEU A 306 7.30 -6.94 -15.52
N SER A 307 7.06 -7.52 -14.34
CA SER A 307 7.83 -7.31 -13.10
C SER A 307 9.18 -8.02 -13.05
#